data_b397b1bd3ef09b5bba1ffa023cde43aa
#
_entry.id   b397b1bd3ef09b5bba1ffa023cde43aa
#
_cell.length_a   1.000
_cell.length_b   1.000
_cell.length_c   1.000
_cell.angle_alpha   90.00
_cell.angle_beta   90.00
_cell.angle_gamma   90.00
#
_symmetry.space_group_name_H-M   'P 1'
#
loop_
_entity.id
_entity.type
_entity.pdbx_description
1 polymer ?
#
loop_
_entity_poly.entity_id
_entity_poly.type
_entity_poly.pdbx_seq_one_letter_code
_entity_poly.pdbx_strand_id
1 'polypeptide(L)'
;RASAPNLTPAVGTMKLQERGKLVLDTPVFGPFGILDGYDDYITDDNYYLITVEHLLRHQAGFTQKGGDPMFSTPSMMRAIGTSKAPTQEQLTRYLLRRPLAYLPGTDQEYSNFGYLLLSMIIEKITGEDYETWTNREVLGPAGCTDFHIGGNFYENRFPGETRYFMHKEGTPIR
;
A
#
# COMPACT_ATOMS: atom_id res chain seq x y z
N ARG A 1 8.61 8.19 8.97
CA ARG A 1 9.09 7.32 7.87
C ARG A 1 9.21 8.18 6.63
N ALA A 2 10.35 8.15 5.95
CA ALA A 2 10.54 8.86 4.71
C ALA A 2 9.61 8.30 3.61
N SER A 3 9.11 9.17 2.74
CA SER A 3 8.21 8.84 1.62
C SER A 3 8.87 8.00 0.49
N ALA A 4 10.08 7.47 0.72
CA ALA A 4 10.73 6.55 -0.22
C ALA A 4 9.91 5.28 -0.54
N PRO A 5 9.11 4.70 0.38
CA PRO A 5 8.27 3.56 0.06
C PRO A 5 7.25 3.79 -1.05
N ASN A 6 6.85 5.03 -1.29
CA ASN A 6 5.81 5.32 -2.29
C ASN A 6 6.36 5.50 -3.71
N LEU A 7 7.64 5.79 -3.87
CA LEU A 7 8.24 5.92 -5.20
C LEU A 7 8.28 4.59 -5.95
N THR A 8 8.63 3.52 -5.28
CA THR A 8 8.82 2.21 -5.91
C THR A 8 7.53 1.59 -6.46
N PRO A 9 6.35 1.63 -5.76
CA PRO A 9 5.11 1.16 -6.35
C PRO A 9 4.68 1.98 -7.56
N ALA A 10 4.87 3.31 -7.54
CA ALA A 10 4.54 4.15 -8.68
C ALA A 10 5.39 3.79 -9.91
N VAL A 11 6.72 3.74 -9.76
CA VAL A 11 7.64 3.37 -10.85
C VAL A 11 7.36 1.95 -11.33
N GLY A 12 7.12 1.00 -10.43
CA GLY A 12 6.78 -0.38 -10.78
C GLY A 12 5.48 -0.47 -11.61
N THR A 13 4.44 0.25 -11.19
CA THR A 13 3.16 0.33 -11.91
C THR A 13 3.35 0.89 -13.32
N MET A 14 4.08 2.00 -13.45
CA MET A 14 4.37 2.61 -14.77
C MET A 14 5.19 1.67 -15.65
N LYS A 15 6.12 0.90 -15.09
CA LYS A 15 6.89 -0.08 -15.85
C LYS A 15 6.03 -1.25 -16.36
N LEU A 16 5.03 -1.67 -15.58
CA LEU A 16 4.05 -2.66 -16.04
C LEU A 16 3.17 -2.10 -17.17
N GLN A 17 2.77 -0.81 -17.08
CA GLN A 17 2.06 -0.13 -18.15
C GLN A 17 2.89 -0.05 -19.43
N GLU A 18 4.14 0.40 -19.36
CA GLU A 18 5.05 0.48 -20.52
C GLU A 18 5.23 -0.87 -21.21
N ARG A 19 5.19 -1.96 -20.45
CA ARG A 19 5.27 -3.35 -20.97
C ARG A 19 3.93 -3.89 -21.48
N GLY A 20 2.87 -3.09 -21.48
CA GLY A 20 1.52 -3.50 -21.89
C GLY A 20 0.87 -4.53 -20.97
N LYS A 21 1.37 -4.72 -19.74
CA LYS A 21 0.83 -5.67 -18.74
C LYS A 21 -0.24 -5.05 -17.85
N LEU A 22 -0.40 -3.74 -17.89
CA LEU A 22 -1.33 -2.98 -17.07
C LEU A 22 -1.86 -1.79 -17.85
N VAL A 23 -3.14 -1.50 -17.69
CA VAL A 23 -3.79 -0.26 -18.18
C VAL A 23 -4.22 0.55 -16.97
N LEU A 24 -3.94 1.86 -16.96
CA LEU A 24 -4.19 2.71 -15.78
C LEU A 24 -5.67 2.86 -15.46
N ASP A 25 -6.56 2.78 -16.47
CA ASP A 25 -8.02 2.83 -16.29
C ASP A 25 -8.62 1.51 -15.78
N THR A 26 -7.80 0.46 -15.60
CA THR A 26 -8.31 -0.81 -15.08
C THR A 26 -8.85 -0.63 -13.66
N PRO A 27 -10.08 -1.10 -13.38
CA PRO A 27 -10.63 -1.11 -12.03
C PRO A 27 -9.74 -1.91 -11.05
N VAL A 28 -9.65 -1.44 -9.83
CA VAL A 28 -8.89 -2.14 -8.78
C VAL A 28 -9.69 -3.30 -8.19
N PHE A 29 -10.99 -3.09 -7.95
CA PHE A 29 -11.90 -4.03 -7.29
C PHE A 29 -13.08 -4.41 -8.20
N GLY A 30 -13.83 -5.44 -7.78
CA GLY A 30 -15.01 -5.93 -8.47
C GLY A 30 -14.72 -7.00 -9.51
N PRO A 31 -15.75 -7.44 -10.28
CA PRO A 31 -15.65 -8.61 -11.17
C PRO A 31 -14.66 -8.43 -12.34
N PHE A 32 -14.28 -7.21 -12.64
CA PHE A 32 -13.25 -6.88 -13.65
C PHE A 32 -12.02 -6.23 -13.04
N GLY A 33 -11.95 -6.21 -11.70
CA GLY A 33 -10.84 -5.60 -10.97
C GLY A 33 -9.62 -6.52 -10.89
N ILE A 34 -8.45 -5.90 -10.75
CA ILE A 34 -7.18 -6.63 -10.63
C ILE A 34 -7.11 -7.39 -9.30
N LEU A 35 -7.58 -6.75 -8.21
CA LEU A 35 -7.63 -7.33 -6.88
C LEU A 35 -9.01 -7.94 -6.63
N ASP A 36 -9.21 -9.15 -7.13
CA ASP A 36 -10.41 -9.95 -6.90
C ASP A 36 -10.46 -10.55 -5.47
N GLY A 37 -11.64 -10.98 -5.04
CA GLY A 37 -11.82 -11.65 -3.75
C GLY A 37 -11.92 -10.72 -2.53
N TYR A 38 -12.15 -9.42 -2.75
CA TYR A 38 -12.36 -8.44 -1.68
C TYR A 38 -13.80 -7.94 -1.56
N ASP A 39 -14.71 -8.36 -2.44
CA ASP A 39 -16.08 -7.85 -2.52
C ASP A 39 -16.85 -7.98 -1.19
N ASP A 40 -16.67 -9.08 -0.45
CA ASP A 40 -17.30 -9.32 0.85
C ASP A 40 -16.87 -8.32 1.95
N TYR A 41 -15.80 -7.57 1.72
CA TYR A 41 -15.27 -6.59 2.66
C TYR A 41 -15.59 -5.16 2.27
N ILE A 42 -16.03 -4.92 1.04
CA ILE A 42 -16.41 -3.61 0.51
C ILE A 42 -17.81 -3.27 1.01
N THR A 43 -17.93 -2.15 1.74
CA THR A 43 -19.21 -1.66 2.28
C THR A 43 -19.69 -0.38 1.60
N ASP A 44 -18.89 0.19 0.70
CA ASP A 44 -19.20 1.39 -0.08
C ASP A 44 -18.96 1.08 -1.56
N ASP A 45 -20.02 1.06 -2.36
CA ASP A 45 -19.97 0.69 -3.78
C ASP A 45 -19.04 1.61 -4.61
N ASN A 46 -18.71 2.79 -4.11
CA ASN A 46 -17.78 3.70 -4.77
C ASN A 46 -16.34 3.11 -4.89
N TYR A 47 -16.00 2.08 -4.12
CA TYR A 47 -14.73 1.35 -4.30
C TYR A 47 -14.60 0.74 -5.69
N TYR A 48 -15.70 0.34 -6.32
CA TYR A 48 -15.69 -0.23 -7.66
C TYR A 48 -15.37 0.79 -8.77
N LEU A 49 -15.39 2.09 -8.44
CA LEU A 49 -14.98 3.17 -9.33
C LEU A 49 -13.48 3.47 -9.28
N ILE A 50 -12.76 2.87 -8.32
CA ILE A 50 -11.33 3.13 -8.16
C ILE A 50 -10.57 2.43 -9.28
N THR A 51 -9.78 3.19 -10.03
CA THR A 51 -8.83 2.69 -11.03
C THR A 51 -7.39 2.77 -10.51
N VAL A 52 -6.47 2.12 -11.21
CA VAL A 52 -5.04 2.19 -10.92
C VAL A 52 -4.54 3.65 -11.00
N GLU A 53 -5.04 4.44 -11.96
CA GLU A 53 -4.72 5.86 -12.06
C GLU A 53 -5.12 6.65 -10.81
N HIS A 54 -6.31 6.39 -10.27
CA HIS A 54 -6.76 7.03 -9.03
C HIS A 54 -5.83 6.74 -7.85
N LEU A 55 -5.30 5.51 -7.75
CA LEU A 55 -4.30 5.17 -6.72
C LEU A 55 -3.01 5.95 -6.90
N LEU A 56 -2.46 5.98 -8.13
CA LEU A 56 -1.23 6.72 -8.46
C LEU A 56 -1.32 8.21 -8.16
N ARG A 57 -2.48 8.80 -8.44
CA ARG A 57 -2.74 10.24 -8.25
C ARG A 57 -3.24 10.59 -6.85
N HIS A 58 -3.35 9.62 -5.93
CA HIS A 58 -3.97 9.82 -4.62
C HIS A 58 -5.42 10.35 -4.69
N GLN A 59 -6.17 9.94 -5.71
CA GLN A 59 -7.55 10.36 -5.98
C GLN A 59 -8.58 9.26 -5.72
N ALA A 60 -8.20 8.22 -4.96
CA ALA A 60 -9.07 7.06 -4.73
C ALA A 60 -10.18 7.27 -3.68
N GLY A 61 -10.25 8.43 -3.04
CA GLY A 61 -11.26 8.70 -2.01
C GLY A 61 -10.82 8.36 -0.58
N PHE A 62 -9.57 7.95 -0.39
CA PHE A 62 -9.02 7.67 0.93
C PHE A 62 -8.69 8.96 1.69
N THR A 63 -8.85 8.95 3.01
CA THR A 63 -8.54 10.10 3.86
C THR A 63 -7.65 9.72 5.03
N GLN A 64 -6.83 10.69 5.45
CA GLN A 64 -6.05 10.64 6.69
C GLN A 64 -6.66 11.47 7.82
N LYS A 65 -7.89 11.99 7.66
CA LYS A 65 -8.59 12.68 8.75
C LYS A 65 -8.73 11.75 9.96
N GLY A 66 -8.20 12.20 11.10
CA GLY A 66 -8.11 11.37 12.31
C GLY A 66 -6.83 10.52 12.41
N GLY A 67 -5.88 10.73 11.53
CA GLY A 67 -4.59 10.02 11.43
C GLY A 67 -4.58 8.96 10.33
N ASP A 68 -3.38 8.66 9.82
CA ASP A 68 -3.22 7.64 8.79
C ASP A 68 -3.58 6.26 9.37
N PRO A 69 -4.60 5.58 8.81
CA PRO A 69 -5.01 4.26 9.29
C PRO A 69 -3.89 3.21 9.20
N MET A 70 -2.94 3.38 8.28
CA MET A 70 -1.80 2.47 8.12
C MET A 70 -0.85 2.48 9.34
N PHE A 71 -0.84 3.54 10.13
CA PHE A 71 0.00 3.67 11.34
C PHE A 71 -0.74 3.39 12.64
N SER A 72 -2.01 3.02 12.59
CA SER A 72 -2.83 2.69 13.75
C SER A 72 -2.73 1.21 14.16
N THR A 73 -1.54 0.62 14.03
CA THR A 73 -1.28 -0.81 14.24
C THR A 73 -1.93 -1.39 15.51
N PRO A 74 -1.81 -0.80 16.72
CA PRO A 74 -2.45 -1.35 17.92
C PRO A 74 -3.98 -1.38 17.84
N SER A 75 -4.60 -0.36 17.23
CA SER A 75 -6.06 -0.30 17.06
C SER A 75 -6.54 -1.34 16.05
N MET A 76 -5.80 -1.51 14.96
CA MET A 76 -6.08 -2.53 13.96
C MET A 76 -5.91 -3.94 14.51
N MET A 77 -4.82 -4.22 15.25
CA MET A 77 -4.60 -5.52 15.88
C MET A 77 -5.77 -5.90 16.79
N ARG A 78 -6.27 -4.96 17.59
CA ARG A 78 -7.45 -5.17 18.43
C ARG A 78 -8.71 -5.44 17.59
N ALA A 79 -8.93 -4.66 16.54
CA ALA A 79 -10.11 -4.79 15.68
C ALA A 79 -10.11 -6.09 14.86
N ILE A 80 -8.94 -6.56 14.44
CA ILE A 80 -8.75 -7.80 13.68
C ILE A 80 -8.67 -9.02 14.61
N GLY A 81 -8.41 -8.82 15.92
CA GLY A 81 -8.26 -9.89 16.90
C GLY A 81 -6.92 -10.63 16.80
N THR A 82 -5.85 -9.96 16.41
CA THR A 82 -4.50 -10.54 16.26
C THR A 82 -3.52 -9.95 17.27
N SER A 83 -2.57 -10.77 17.73
CA SER A 83 -1.41 -10.32 18.53
C SER A 83 -0.16 -10.04 17.69
N LYS A 84 -0.20 -10.30 16.38
CA LYS A 84 0.89 -10.07 15.43
C LYS A 84 0.57 -8.89 14.54
N ALA A 85 1.60 -8.30 13.91
CA ALA A 85 1.40 -7.28 12.90
C ALA A 85 0.47 -7.82 11.79
N PRO A 86 -0.58 -7.06 11.42
CA PRO A 86 -1.48 -7.46 10.35
C PRO A 86 -0.73 -7.67 9.04
N THR A 87 -1.09 -8.72 8.30
CA THR A 87 -0.63 -8.90 6.92
C THR A 87 -1.23 -7.83 6.02
N GLN A 88 -0.67 -7.65 4.81
CA GLN A 88 -1.23 -6.75 3.79
C GLN A 88 -2.70 -7.08 3.52
N GLU A 89 -3.03 -8.36 3.40
CA GLU A 89 -4.38 -8.82 3.16
C GLU A 89 -5.34 -8.49 4.33
N GLN A 90 -4.94 -8.77 5.56
CA GLN A 90 -5.74 -8.45 6.75
C GLN A 90 -5.98 -6.95 6.87
N LEU A 91 -4.95 -6.16 6.60
CA LEU A 91 -5.03 -4.71 6.60
C LEU A 91 -5.99 -4.19 5.53
N THR A 92 -5.87 -4.71 4.30
CA THR A 92 -6.75 -4.37 3.18
C THR A 92 -8.20 -4.69 3.50
N ARG A 93 -8.51 -5.91 3.96
CA ARG A 93 -9.86 -6.33 4.38
C ARG A 93 -10.44 -5.44 5.48
N TYR A 94 -9.62 -4.99 6.41
CA TYR A 94 -10.04 -4.08 7.48
C TYR A 94 -10.35 -2.67 6.95
N LEU A 95 -9.53 -2.14 6.04
CA LEU A 95 -9.69 -0.79 5.52
C LEU A 95 -10.83 -0.66 4.51
N LEU A 96 -11.12 -1.70 3.74
CA LEU A 96 -12.22 -1.73 2.77
C LEU A 96 -13.62 -1.62 3.42
N ARG A 97 -13.73 -1.84 4.72
CA ARG A 97 -14.97 -1.63 5.48
C ARG A 97 -15.23 -0.16 5.83
N ARG A 98 -14.32 0.75 5.48
CA ARG A 98 -14.50 2.18 5.72
C ARG A 98 -15.09 2.83 4.48
N PRO A 99 -16.03 3.77 4.63
CA PRO A 99 -16.52 4.52 3.47
C PRO A 99 -15.41 5.41 2.92
N LEU A 100 -15.48 5.72 1.62
CA LEU A 100 -14.63 6.72 1.01
C LEU A 100 -15.02 8.12 1.51
N ALA A 101 -14.06 9.03 1.60
CA ALA A 101 -14.30 10.41 2.02
C ALA A 101 -14.85 11.27 0.88
N TYR A 102 -14.58 10.89 -0.36
CA TYR A 102 -15.06 11.54 -1.60
C TYR A 102 -15.06 10.53 -2.75
N LEU A 103 -15.78 10.85 -3.81
CA LEU A 103 -15.82 9.99 -5.00
C LEU A 103 -14.44 9.93 -5.68
N PRO A 104 -14.02 8.74 -6.16
CA PRO A 104 -12.78 8.60 -6.90
C PRO A 104 -12.68 9.62 -8.05
N GLY A 105 -11.53 10.26 -8.17
CA GLY A 105 -11.26 11.26 -9.20
C GLY A 105 -11.77 12.68 -8.92
N THR A 106 -12.55 12.92 -7.85
CA THR A 106 -13.14 14.24 -7.58
C THR A 106 -12.29 15.12 -6.64
N ASP A 107 -11.39 14.54 -5.86
CA ASP A 107 -10.49 15.24 -4.95
C ASP A 107 -9.19 14.46 -4.82
N GLN A 108 -8.20 15.02 -4.13
CA GLN A 108 -6.87 14.43 -3.94
C GLN A 108 -6.43 14.54 -2.49
N GLU A 109 -6.16 13.39 -1.86
CA GLU A 109 -5.56 13.32 -0.54
C GLU A 109 -4.51 12.19 -0.50
N TYR A 110 -3.31 12.51 -0.04
CA TYR A 110 -2.22 11.54 0.08
C TYR A 110 -2.65 10.30 0.87
N SER A 111 -2.35 9.10 0.36
CA SER A 111 -2.73 7.85 0.98
C SER A 111 -1.64 6.79 0.88
N ASN A 112 -1.15 6.31 2.02
CA ASN A 112 -0.28 5.14 2.09
C ASN A 112 -1.05 3.86 1.73
N PHE A 113 -2.34 3.79 2.05
CA PHE A 113 -3.18 2.65 1.68
C PHE A 113 -3.30 2.47 0.16
N GLY A 114 -3.47 3.57 -0.57
CA GLY A 114 -3.48 3.51 -2.04
C GLY A 114 -2.19 2.91 -2.62
N TYR A 115 -1.06 3.21 -2.02
CA TYR A 115 0.24 2.69 -2.46
C TYR A 115 0.52 1.25 -1.99
N LEU A 116 -0.07 0.83 -0.87
CA LEU A 116 -0.14 -0.60 -0.52
C LEU A 116 -0.90 -1.38 -1.60
N LEU A 117 -2.06 -0.88 -2.04
CA LEU A 117 -2.83 -1.53 -3.11
C LEU A 117 -2.03 -1.61 -4.42
N LEU A 118 -1.24 -0.58 -4.77
CA LEU A 118 -0.35 -0.64 -5.94
C LEU A 118 0.69 -1.75 -5.82
N SER A 119 1.28 -1.96 -4.63
CA SER A 119 2.22 -3.08 -4.43
C SER A 119 1.54 -4.43 -4.60
N MET A 120 0.32 -4.59 -4.08
CA MET A 120 -0.47 -5.81 -4.24
C MET A 120 -0.88 -6.05 -5.71
N ILE A 121 -1.16 -5.00 -6.47
CA ILE A 121 -1.43 -5.08 -7.92
C ILE A 121 -0.19 -5.58 -8.65
N ILE A 122 1.01 -5.09 -8.31
CA ILE A 122 2.26 -5.57 -8.89
C ILE A 122 2.44 -7.07 -8.61
N GLU A 123 2.26 -7.51 -7.37
CA GLU A 123 2.32 -8.94 -7.01
C GLU A 123 1.30 -9.78 -7.80
N LYS A 124 0.07 -9.30 -7.91
CA LYS A 124 -1.00 -10.00 -8.63
C LYS A 124 -0.70 -10.19 -10.11
N ILE A 125 -0.16 -9.14 -10.76
CA ILE A 125 0.15 -9.17 -12.21
C ILE A 125 1.41 -9.99 -12.49
N THR A 126 2.42 -9.90 -11.62
CA THR A 126 3.72 -10.53 -11.86
C THR A 126 3.80 -11.95 -11.33
N GLY A 127 2.99 -12.30 -10.34
CA GLY A 127 3.06 -13.57 -9.63
C GLY A 127 4.29 -13.68 -8.72
N GLU A 128 4.98 -12.57 -8.47
CA GLU A 128 6.20 -12.50 -7.67
C GLU A 128 5.99 -11.62 -6.43
N ASP A 129 6.74 -11.89 -5.38
CA ASP A 129 6.83 -11.03 -4.20
C ASP A 129 7.26 -9.62 -4.60
N TYR A 130 6.61 -8.59 -4.01
CA TYR A 130 6.81 -7.19 -4.38
C TYR A 130 8.27 -6.73 -4.18
N GLU A 131 8.91 -7.08 -3.06
CA GLU A 131 10.29 -6.68 -2.79
C GLU A 131 11.24 -7.30 -3.81
N THR A 132 11.09 -8.60 -4.07
CA THR A 132 11.90 -9.35 -5.03
C THR A 132 11.78 -8.75 -6.43
N TRP A 133 10.55 -8.54 -6.89
CA TRP A 133 10.29 -7.97 -8.21
C TRP A 133 10.83 -6.54 -8.32
N THR A 134 10.57 -5.70 -7.31
CA THR A 134 11.00 -4.30 -7.29
C THR A 134 12.52 -4.17 -7.27
N ASN A 135 13.21 -4.99 -6.50
CA ASN A 135 14.68 -5.03 -6.48
C ASN A 135 15.25 -5.37 -7.85
N ARG A 136 14.70 -6.36 -8.54
CA ARG A 136 15.18 -6.77 -9.86
C ARG A 136 14.84 -5.76 -10.95
N GLU A 137 13.60 -5.28 -10.98
CA GLU A 137 13.07 -4.55 -12.13
C GLU A 137 13.18 -3.04 -12.00
N VAL A 138 13.19 -2.50 -10.80
CA VAL A 138 13.16 -1.05 -10.56
C VAL A 138 14.49 -0.56 -10.00
N LEU A 139 14.93 -1.14 -8.88
CA LEU A 139 16.06 -0.63 -8.11
C LEU A 139 17.40 -1.11 -8.62
N GLY A 140 17.51 -2.39 -9.01
CA GLY A 140 18.73 -2.95 -9.58
C GLY A 140 19.25 -2.19 -10.80
N PRO A 141 18.40 -1.89 -11.81
CA PRO A 141 18.79 -1.06 -12.95
C PRO A 141 19.22 0.37 -12.57
N ALA A 142 18.76 0.89 -11.42
CA ALA A 142 19.19 2.18 -10.88
C ALA A 142 20.44 2.09 -10.00
N GLY A 143 21.04 0.90 -9.86
CA GLY A 143 22.22 0.68 -9.02
C GLY A 143 21.93 0.57 -7.51
N CYS A 144 20.67 0.45 -7.11
CA CYS A 144 20.25 0.23 -5.72
C CYS A 144 20.13 -1.27 -5.46
N THR A 145 21.07 -1.84 -4.72
CA THR A 145 21.18 -3.31 -4.55
C THR A 145 20.83 -3.80 -3.14
N ASP A 146 20.52 -2.89 -2.22
CA ASP A 146 20.32 -3.18 -0.79
C ASP A 146 19.01 -2.52 -0.29
N PHE A 147 17.90 -2.84 -0.95
CA PHE A 147 16.58 -2.37 -0.55
C PHE A 147 15.80 -3.51 0.11
N HIS A 148 15.25 -3.22 1.29
CA HIS A 148 14.39 -4.12 2.02
C HIS A 148 13.16 -3.41 2.55
N ILE A 149 12.02 -4.12 2.55
CA ILE A 149 10.80 -3.65 3.20
C ILE A 149 10.95 -3.86 4.71
N GLY A 150 11.09 -2.78 5.46
CA GLY A 150 11.26 -2.82 6.91
C GLY A 150 10.07 -3.42 7.64
N GLY A 151 10.33 -4.25 8.64
CA GLY A 151 9.32 -4.82 9.52
C GLY A 151 8.66 -3.78 10.44
N ASN A 152 7.47 -4.09 10.96
CA ASN A 152 6.72 -3.21 11.87
C ASN A 152 7.23 -3.25 13.32
N PHE A 153 8.06 -4.23 13.69
CA PHE A 153 8.58 -4.41 15.02
C PHE A 153 10.10 -4.34 15.04
N TYR A 154 10.64 -3.91 16.16
CA TYR A 154 12.08 -3.72 16.35
C TYR A 154 12.89 -5.00 16.12
N GLU A 155 12.35 -6.14 16.56
CA GLU A 155 12.97 -7.47 16.40
C GLU A 155 13.08 -7.93 14.94
N ASN A 156 12.27 -7.36 14.04
CA ASN A 156 12.26 -7.69 12.61
C ASN A 156 13.13 -6.75 11.77
N ARG A 157 14.00 -5.99 12.41
CA ARG A 157 14.87 -5.03 11.76
C ARG A 157 16.04 -5.73 11.06
N PHE A 158 16.36 -5.25 9.85
CA PHE A 158 17.53 -5.71 9.13
C PHE A 158 18.85 -5.24 9.79
N PRO A 159 19.94 -6.02 9.69
CA PRO A 159 21.27 -5.55 10.08
C PRO A 159 21.63 -4.27 9.31
N GLY A 160 22.08 -3.23 10.02
CA GLY A 160 22.39 -1.94 9.39
C GLY A 160 21.21 -0.98 9.21
N GLU A 161 19.98 -1.41 9.44
CA GLU A 161 18.80 -0.52 9.38
C GLU A 161 18.91 0.60 10.43
N THR A 162 18.68 1.84 9.99
CA THR A 162 18.69 3.03 10.86
C THR A 162 17.61 2.94 11.93
N ARG A 163 17.95 3.31 13.16
CA ARG A 163 16.95 3.44 14.23
C ARG A 163 16.14 4.71 14.05
N TYR A 164 14.83 4.58 14.10
CA TYR A 164 13.89 5.71 14.06
C TYR A 164 13.42 6.06 15.46
N PHE A 165 13.29 7.36 15.75
CA PHE A 165 12.84 7.86 17.05
C PHE A 165 11.67 8.81 16.83
N MET A 166 10.62 8.69 17.65
CA MET A 166 9.38 9.46 17.49
C MET A 166 9.43 10.86 18.09
N HIS A 167 10.43 11.24 18.89
CA HIS A 167 10.47 12.53 19.60
C HIS A 167 11.87 13.03 19.91
N LYS A 168 11.97 14.31 20.30
CA LYS A 168 13.18 14.96 20.81
C LYS A 168 13.81 14.27 22.01
N GLU A 169 13.11 13.33 22.66
CA GLU A 169 13.56 12.59 23.83
C GLU A 169 14.08 11.18 23.50
N GLY A 170 14.27 10.85 22.23
CA GLY A 170 14.92 9.61 21.83
C GLY A 170 14.15 8.33 22.13
N THR A 171 12.81 8.38 22.22
CA THR A 171 11.99 7.17 22.37
C THR A 171 11.92 6.42 21.03
N PRO A 172 12.35 5.14 20.96
CA PRO A 172 12.25 4.37 19.73
C PRO A 172 10.80 4.22 19.27
N ILE A 173 10.56 4.30 17.97
CA ILE A 173 9.28 3.90 17.37
C ILE A 173 9.14 2.39 17.55
N ARG A 174 8.12 1.98 18.29
CA ARG A 174 7.75 0.57 18.47
C ARG A 174 6.83 0.12 17.36
#